data_7956ae3771889688062e064a1398d104
#
_entry.id   7956ae3771889688062e064a1398d104
#
_cell.length_a   1.000
_cell.length_b   1.000
_cell.length_c   1.000
_cell.angle_alpha   90.00
_cell.angle_beta   90.00
_cell.angle_gamma   90.00
#
_symmetry.space_group_name_H-M   'P 1'
#
loop_
_entity.id
_entity.type
_entity.pdbx_description
1 polymer ?
#
loop_
_entity_poly.entity_id
_entity_poly.type
_entity_poly.pdbx_seq_one_letter_code
_entity_poly.pdbx_strand_id
1 'polypeptide(L)'
;VYNFDNGCFRTHVKLTEQKTTKQSVIFLNSRIINSLSWYKSKALIKFLPDTFLFSNADNQHISRSTAYRIVHNAAVCCEIEGVISPHSLRKTFGYYAWKQGTSPVLLMDIYQHSSFEITKRYLGIEQDERDSVFRNVVI
;
A
#
# COMPACT_ATOMS: atom_id res chain seq x y z
N VAL A 1 10.64 -11.65 -1.54
CA VAL A 1 9.29 -11.76 -0.99
C VAL A 1 8.93 -13.22 -0.71
N TYR A 2 9.19 -14.12 -1.64
CA TYR A 2 8.96 -15.55 -1.50
C TYR A 2 10.25 -16.27 -1.11
N ASN A 3 10.16 -17.22 -0.16
CA ASN A 3 11.27 -18.07 0.20
C ASN A 3 11.12 -19.42 -0.51
N PHE A 4 12.05 -19.73 -1.41
CA PHE A 4 12.01 -20.96 -2.22
C PHE A 4 12.45 -22.19 -1.44
N ASP A 5 13.26 -22.03 -0.38
CA ASP A 5 13.76 -23.15 0.42
C ASP A 5 12.64 -23.82 1.21
N ASN A 6 11.72 -23.03 1.77
CA ASN A 6 10.59 -23.53 2.56
C ASN A 6 9.23 -23.36 1.89
N GLY A 7 9.19 -22.87 0.64
CA GLY A 7 7.99 -22.81 -0.16
C GLY A 7 6.92 -21.81 0.31
N CYS A 8 7.28 -20.77 1.07
CA CYS A 8 6.33 -19.83 1.63
C CYS A 8 6.70 -18.35 1.42
N PHE A 9 5.72 -17.46 1.54
CA PHE A 9 5.98 -16.03 1.57
C PHE A 9 6.60 -15.59 2.89
N ARG A 10 7.57 -14.68 2.82
CA ARG A 10 8.20 -14.08 4.01
C ARG A 10 7.20 -13.15 4.71
N THR A 11 7.23 -13.12 6.02
CA THR A 11 6.40 -12.19 6.82
C THR A 11 6.93 -10.76 6.79
N HIS A 12 8.21 -10.57 6.48
CA HIS A 12 8.83 -9.25 6.38
C HIS A 12 9.54 -9.10 5.04
N VAL A 13 9.35 -7.93 4.42
CA VAL A 13 9.98 -7.57 3.15
C VAL A 13 10.75 -6.28 3.34
N LYS A 14 12.04 -6.31 2.98
CA LYS A 14 12.87 -5.10 2.91
C LYS A 14 12.68 -4.45 1.55
N LEU A 15 12.35 -3.17 1.55
CA LEU A 15 12.27 -2.35 0.36
C LEU A 15 13.32 -1.25 0.44
N THR A 16 13.97 -0.99 -0.68
CA THR A 16 14.89 0.15 -0.84
C THR A 16 14.30 1.11 -1.86
N GLU A 17 14.09 2.35 -1.48
CA GLU A 17 13.60 3.37 -2.40
C GLU A 17 14.69 3.77 -3.39
N GLN A 18 14.39 3.73 -4.68
CA GLN A 18 15.36 4.07 -5.72
C GLN A 18 15.88 5.52 -5.66
N LYS A 19 15.04 6.46 -5.22
CA LYS A 19 15.40 7.89 -5.18
C LYS A 19 16.21 8.30 -3.94
N THR A 20 15.88 7.73 -2.79
CA THR A 20 16.39 8.16 -1.49
C THR A 20 17.36 7.17 -0.88
N THR A 21 17.50 5.98 -1.48
CA THR A 21 18.24 4.83 -0.92
C THR A 21 17.77 4.41 0.48
N LYS A 22 16.71 5.00 1.00
CA LYS A 22 16.14 4.66 2.29
C LYS A 22 15.57 3.26 2.27
N GLN A 23 15.83 2.54 3.35
CA GLN A 23 15.30 1.20 3.53
C GLN A 23 14.08 1.24 4.46
N SER A 24 13.07 0.47 4.11
CA SER A 24 11.90 0.21 4.95
C SER A 24 11.65 -1.28 5.04
N VAL A 25 11.14 -1.73 6.19
CA VAL A 25 10.72 -3.11 6.41
C VAL A 25 9.21 -3.12 6.52
N ILE A 26 8.57 -3.88 5.64
CA ILE A 26 7.11 -4.00 5.62
C ILE A 26 6.72 -5.39 6.14
N PHE A 27 5.81 -5.41 7.12
CA PHE A 27 5.20 -6.64 7.60
C PHE A 27 4.04 -7.06 6.69
N LEU A 28 4.09 -8.29 6.23
CA LEU A 28 3.00 -8.90 5.45
C LEU A 28 2.10 -9.70 6.39
N ASN A 29 0.92 -9.18 6.67
CA ASN A 29 -0.06 -9.88 7.49
C ASN A 29 -0.65 -11.09 6.75
N SER A 30 -1.41 -11.93 7.47
CA SER A 30 -2.00 -13.16 6.92
C SER A 30 -2.89 -12.91 5.69
N ARG A 31 -3.64 -11.81 5.65
CA ARG A 31 -4.50 -11.47 4.50
C ARG A 31 -3.68 -11.18 3.25
N ILE A 32 -2.58 -10.44 3.38
CA ILE A 32 -1.67 -10.16 2.27
C ILE A 32 -1.02 -11.46 1.80
N ILE A 33 -0.52 -12.30 2.73
CA ILE A 33 0.08 -13.59 2.41
C ILE A 33 -0.90 -14.50 1.66
N ASN A 34 -2.15 -14.57 2.11
CA ASN A 34 -3.19 -15.35 1.45
C ASN A 34 -3.48 -14.82 0.03
N SER A 35 -3.56 -13.51 -0.14
CA SER A 35 -3.74 -12.89 -1.47
C SER A 35 -2.57 -13.16 -2.40
N LEU A 36 -1.35 -13.11 -1.90
CA LEU A 36 -0.15 -13.44 -2.68
C LEU A 36 -0.09 -14.93 -3.03
N SER A 37 -0.52 -15.80 -2.13
CA SER A 37 -0.60 -17.26 -2.37
C SER A 37 -1.64 -17.58 -3.44
N TRP A 38 -2.80 -16.94 -3.37
CA TRP A 38 -3.83 -17.02 -4.40
C TRP A 38 -3.31 -16.49 -5.75
N TYR A 39 -2.67 -15.32 -5.76
CA TYR A 39 -2.06 -14.75 -6.96
C TYR A 39 -1.05 -15.73 -7.58
N LYS A 40 -0.14 -16.28 -6.77
CA LYS A 40 0.83 -17.28 -7.22
C LYS A 40 0.16 -18.51 -7.85
N SER A 41 -0.96 -18.99 -7.27
CA SER A 41 -1.69 -20.16 -7.79
C SER A 41 -2.40 -19.90 -9.11
N LYS A 42 -2.73 -18.64 -9.42
CA LYS A 42 -3.45 -18.22 -10.63
C LYS A 42 -2.56 -17.59 -11.69
N ALA A 43 -1.38 -17.11 -11.30
CA ALA A 43 -0.47 -16.49 -12.24
C ALA A 43 0.03 -17.51 -13.27
N LEU A 44 -0.10 -17.17 -14.54
CA LEU A 44 0.48 -17.93 -15.65
C LEU A 44 2.01 -17.84 -15.70
N ILE A 45 2.58 -17.04 -14.82
CA ILE A 45 4.00 -16.73 -14.74
C ILE A 45 4.66 -17.71 -13.76
N LYS A 46 5.78 -18.29 -14.18
CA LYS A 46 6.56 -19.13 -13.26
C LYS A 46 7.20 -18.26 -12.18
N PHE A 47 6.85 -18.53 -10.94
CA PHE A 47 7.55 -17.99 -9.78
C PHE A 47 8.91 -18.68 -9.66
N LEU A 48 9.97 -17.98 -10.05
CA LEU A 48 11.36 -18.46 -10.00
C LEU A 48 12.17 -17.51 -9.10
N PRO A 49 13.30 -17.97 -8.54
CA PRO A 49 14.29 -17.08 -7.97
C PRO A 49 14.64 -15.95 -8.95
N ASP A 50 14.87 -14.77 -8.46
CA ASP A 50 15.27 -13.58 -9.24
C ASP A 50 14.22 -13.04 -10.24
N THR A 51 12.99 -13.51 -10.18
CA THR A 51 11.88 -12.92 -10.93
C THR A 51 11.15 -11.84 -10.14
N PHE A 52 10.51 -10.91 -10.84
CA PHE A 52 9.69 -9.88 -10.22
C PHE A 52 8.38 -10.49 -9.68
N LEU A 53 7.96 -10.04 -8.51
CA LEU A 53 6.69 -10.46 -7.91
C LEU A 53 5.50 -10.16 -8.84
N PHE A 54 5.51 -8.99 -9.45
CA PHE A 54 4.54 -8.58 -10.46
C PHE A 54 5.28 -8.35 -11.77
N SER A 55 5.18 -9.31 -12.67
CA SER A 55 5.83 -9.28 -13.97
C SER A 55 4.82 -9.22 -15.13
N ASN A 56 5.27 -8.72 -16.25
CA ASN A 56 4.56 -8.78 -17.52
C ASN A 56 4.85 -10.13 -18.25
N ALA A 57 4.32 -10.30 -19.45
CA ALA A 57 4.53 -11.49 -20.26
C ALA A 57 6.01 -11.74 -20.61
N ASP A 58 6.83 -10.70 -20.66
CA ASP A 58 8.26 -10.77 -20.96
C ASP A 58 9.13 -10.99 -19.70
N ASN A 59 8.52 -11.36 -18.56
CA ASN A 59 9.16 -11.49 -17.24
C ASN A 59 9.85 -10.22 -16.72
N GLN A 60 9.47 -9.04 -17.24
CA GLN A 60 9.91 -7.76 -16.73
C GLN A 60 8.92 -7.24 -15.69
N HIS A 61 9.36 -6.36 -14.79
CA HIS A 61 8.45 -5.71 -13.85
C HIS A 61 7.36 -4.94 -14.59
N ILE A 62 6.15 -4.91 -14.03
CA ILE A 62 5.08 -4.05 -14.56
C ILE A 62 5.46 -2.58 -14.45
N SER A 63 5.08 -1.78 -15.46
CA SER A 63 5.30 -0.34 -15.45
C SER A 63 4.38 0.37 -14.46
N ARG A 64 4.72 1.61 -14.08
CA ARG A 64 3.84 2.46 -13.24
C ARG A 64 2.49 2.71 -13.90
N SER A 65 2.46 2.91 -15.21
CA SER A 65 1.23 3.08 -15.97
C SER A 65 0.38 1.80 -15.99
N THR A 66 1.00 0.64 -16.07
CA THR A 66 0.30 -0.65 -15.96
C THR A 66 -0.30 -0.83 -14.56
N ALA A 67 0.46 -0.55 -13.50
CA ALA A 67 -0.03 -0.62 -12.13
C ALA A 67 -1.20 0.36 -11.90
N TYR A 68 -1.10 1.58 -12.42
CA TYR A 68 -2.21 2.55 -12.38
C TYR A 68 -3.46 2.00 -13.08
N ARG A 69 -3.31 1.49 -14.30
CA ARG A 69 -4.43 0.98 -15.10
C ARG A 69 -5.12 -0.20 -14.42
N ILE A 70 -4.37 -1.12 -13.80
CA ILE A 70 -4.93 -2.24 -13.04
C ILE A 70 -5.80 -1.73 -11.89
N VAL A 71 -5.28 -0.82 -11.07
CA VAL A 71 -6.00 -0.28 -9.91
C VAL A 71 -7.22 0.55 -10.36
N HIS A 72 -7.05 1.39 -11.37
CA HIS A 72 -8.13 2.22 -11.91
C HIS A 72 -9.27 1.36 -12.48
N ASN A 73 -8.95 0.36 -13.31
CA ASN A 73 -9.96 -0.52 -13.89
C ASN A 73 -10.69 -1.33 -12.81
N ALA A 74 -9.97 -1.81 -11.79
CA ALA A 74 -10.61 -2.48 -10.66
C ALA A 74 -11.59 -1.56 -9.93
N ALA A 75 -11.23 -0.29 -9.72
CA ALA A 75 -12.12 0.69 -9.10
C ALA A 75 -13.37 0.96 -9.98
N VAL A 76 -13.20 1.09 -11.28
CA VAL A 76 -14.32 1.25 -12.23
C VAL A 76 -15.25 0.03 -12.19
N CYS A 77 -14.71 -1.19 -12.20
CA CYS A 77 -15.50 -2.42 -12.08
C CYS A 77 -16.26 -2.53 -10.75
N CYS A 78 -15.77 -1.87 -9.70
CA CYS A 78 -16.42 -1.80 -8.40
C CYS A 78 -17.31 -0.56 -8.23
N GLU A 79 -17.54 0.21 -9.30
CA GLU A 79 -18.36 1.45 -9.30
C GLU A 79 -17.87 2.48 -8.27
N ILE A 80 -16.56 2.51 -7.98
CA ILE A 80 -15.97 3.48 -7.06
C ILE A 80 -15.76 4.80 -7.81
N GLU A 81 -16.43 5.84 -7.35
CA GLU A 81 -16.33 7.17 -7.94
C GLU A 81 -14.96 7.80 -7.77
N GLY A 82 -14.57 8.62 -8.74
CA GLY A 82 -13.33 9.40 -8.71
C GLY A 82 -12.13 8.72 -9.36
N VAL A 83 -11.00 9.41 -9.31
CA VAL A 83 -9.73 8.92 -9.91
C VAL A 83 -8.99 8.09 -8.89
N ILE A 84 -9.14 6.77 -8.97
CA ILE A 84 -8.47 5.83 -8.07
C ILE A 84 -7.16 5.34 -8.68
N SER A 85 -6.11 5.36 -7.87
CA SER A 85 -4.73 5.05 -8.25
C SER A 85 -4.02 4.25 -7.15
N PRO A 86 -2.83 3.68 -7.39
CA PRO A 86 -2.02 3.08 -6.33
C PRO A 86 -1.73 4.05 -5.17
N HIS A 87 -1.66 5.35 -5.48
CA HIS A 87 -1.49 6.39 -4.46
C HIS A 87 -2.73 6.54 -3.56
N SER A 88 -3.93 6.40 -4.14
CA SER A 88 -5.18 6.39 -3.37
C SER A 88 -5.22 5.22 -2.38
N LEU A 89 -4.80 4.02 -2.79
CA LEU A 89 -4.71 2.87 -1.90
C LEU A 89 -3.73 3.12 -0.73
N ARG A 90 -2.59 3.76 -1.02
CA ARG A 90 -1.63 4.16 0.01
C ARG A 90 -2.25 5.15 1.00
N LYS A 91 -2.98 6.17 0.51
CA LYS A 91 -3.71 7.12 1.38
C LYS A 91 -4.75 6.42 2.23
N THR A 92 -5.53 5.52 1.63
CA THR A 92 -6.56 4.73 2.33
C THR A 92 -5.97 3.93 3.48
N PHE A 93 -4.82 3.26 3.28
CA PHE A 93 -4.12 2.55 4.35
C PHE A 93 -3.81 3.46 5.54
N GLY A 94 -3.20 4.61 5.30
CA GLY A 94 -2.83 5.53 6.38
C GLY A 94 -4.03 6.16 7.08
N TYR A 95 -5.07 6.50 6.33
CA TYR A 95 -6.31 7.03 6.89
C TYR A 95 -6.97 6.01 7.85
N TYR A 96 -7.12 4.76 7.43
CA TYR A 96 -7.70 3.73 8.31
C TYR A 96 -6.78 3.34 9.47
N ALA A 97 -5.47 3.34 9.29
CA ALA A 97 -4.54 3.14 10.39
C ALA A 97 -4.69 4.24 11.45
N TRP A 98 -4.80 5.51 11.02
CA TRP A 98 -5.09 6.62 11.93
C TRP A 98 -6.46 6.46 12.62
N LYS A 99 -7.52 6.13 11.89
CA LYS A 99 -8.86 5.85 12.47
C LYS A 99 -8.86 4.74 13.52
N GLN A 100 -7.95 3.79 13.41
CA GLN A 100 -7.74 2.71 14.37
C GLN A 100 -6.82 3.09 15.55
N GLY A 101 -6.44 4.37 15.67
CA GLY A 101 -5.65 4.89 16.76
C GLY A 101 -4.14 4.85 16.56
N THR A 102 -3.66 4.55 15.34
CA THR A 102 -2.22 4.64 15.06
C THR A 102 -1.75 6.09 15.20
N SER A 103 -0.68 6.30 15.96
CA SER A 103 -0.10 7.63 16.14
C SER A 103 0.27 8.25 14.79
N PRO A 104 -0.14 9.51 14.52
CA PRO A 104 0.26 10.23 13.33
C PRO A 104 1.79 10.37 13.16
N VAL A 105 2.54 10.38 14.26
CA VAL A 105 4.02 10.38 14.22
C VAL A 105 4.55 9.07 13.65
N LEU A 106 3.96 7.94 14.02
CA LEU A 106 4.33 6.65 13.44
C LEU A 106 3.94 6.58 11.96
N LEU A 107 2.80 7.15 11.57
CA LEU A 107 2.42 7.26 10.16
C LEU A 107 3.37 8.15 9.38
N MET A 108 3.83 9.25 9.97
CA MET A 108 4.86 10.11 9.36
C MET A 108 6.14 9.31 9.06
N ASP A 109 6.58 8.48 9.99
CA ASP A 109 7.76 7.62 9.79
C ASP A 109 7.53 6.57 8.68
N ILE A 110 6.39 5.86 8.71
CA ILE A 110 6.01 4.87 7.68
C ILE A 110 5.96 5.50 6.27
N TYR A 111 5.47 6.74 6.17
CA TYR A 111 5.41 7.47 4.89
C TYR A 111 6.72 8.18 4.54
N GLN A 112 7.66 8.23 5.46
CA GLN A 112 8.93 8.95 5.35
C GLN A 112 8.73 10.45 5.06
N HIS A 113 7.69 11.05 5.61
CA HIS A 113 7.41 12.47 5.50
C HIS A 113 8.31 13.26 6.43
N SER A 114 8.72 14.47 6.01
CA SER A 114 9.60 15.36 6.78
C SER A 114 8.88 16.10 7.90
N SER A 115 7.54 16.15 7.91
CA SER A 115 6.76 16.76 8.97
C SER A 115 5.41 16.08 9.17
N PHE A 116 4.88 16.27 10.36
CA PHE A 116 3.56 15.81 10.74
C PHE A 116 2.44 16.48 9.94
N GLU A 117 2.58 17.78 9.64
CA GLU A 117 1.62 18.56 8.86
C GLU A 117 1.48 18.00 7.44
N ILE A 118 2.59 17.56 6.83
CA ILE A 118 2.56 16.90 5.53
C ILE A 118 1.73 15.61 5.61
N THR A 119 1.91 14.82 6.67
CA THR A 119 1.16 13.57 6.86
C THR A 119 -0.32 13.85 7.07
N LYS A 120 -0.69 14.81 7.91
CA LYS A 120 -2.08 15.21 8.14
C LYS A 120 -2.77 15.61 6.85
N ARG A 121 -2.16 16.53 6.10
CA ARG A 121 -2.68 16.99 4.81
C ARG A 121 -2.78 15.85 3.79
N TYR A 122 -1.75 15.00 3.72
CA TYR A 122 -1.71 13.86 2.82
C TYR A 122 -2.85 12.87 3.06
N LEU A 123 -3.17 12.60 4.31
CA LEU A 123 -4.22 11.68 4.72
C LEU A 123 -5.62 12.32 4.79
N GLY A 124 -5.72 13.65 4.73
CA GLY A 124 -6.98 14.38 4.87
C GLY A 124 -7.51 14.43 6.32
N ILE A 125 -6.64 14.19 7.30
CA ILE A 125 -7.01 14.11 8.73
C ILE A 125 -7.46 15.47 9.28
N GLU A 126 -6.90 16.57 8.80
CA GLU A 126 -7.18 17.92 9.33
C GLU A 126 -8.66 18.26 9.28
N GLN A 127 -9.34 17.91 8.20
CA GLN A 127 -10.77 18.19 8.07
C GLN A 127 -11.58 17.30 9.02
N ASP A 128 -11.26 16.02 9.10
CA ASP A 128 -11.95 15.07 9.99
C ASP A 128 -11.80 15.47 11.46
N GLU A 129 -10.60 15.96 11.87
CA GLU A 129 -10.39 16.47 13.23
C GLU A 129 -11.25 17.71 13.52
N ARG A 130 -11.31 18.65 12.58
CA ARG A 130 -12.18 19.86 12.70
C ARG A 130 -13.65 19.48 12.79
N ASP A 131 -14.10 18.61 11.89
CA ASP A 131 -15.49 18.15 11.87
C ASP A 131 -15.87 17.43 13.18
N SER A 132 -14.93 16.67 13.75
CA SER A 132 -15.13 16.02 15.05
C SER A 132 -15.35 17.03 16.18
N VAL A 133 -14.60 18.13 16.21
CA VAL A 133 -14.80 19.19 17.18
C VAL A 133 -16.20 19.79 17.04
N PHE A 134 -16.62 20.13 15.82
CA PHE A 134 -17.95 20.71 15.60
C PHE A 134 -19.09 19.76 15.94
N ARG A 135 -18.92 18.45 15.75
CA ARG A 135 -19.94 17.45 16.12
C ARG A 135 -20.06 17.23 17.62
N ASN A 136 -18.96 17.37 18.37
CA ASN A 136 -18.89 16.99 19.78
C ASN A 136 -19.07 18.17 20.74
N VAL A 137 -18.95 19.42 20.28
CA VAL A 137 -19.22 20.61 21.09
C VAL A 137 -20.71 20.92 21.02
N VAL A 138 -21.42 20.56 22.09
CA VAL A 138 -22.83 20.96 22.30
C VAL A 138 -22.81 22.13 23.28
N ILE A 139 -23.30 23.31 22.84
CA ILE A 139 -23.47 24.51 23.66
C ILE A 139 -24.89 24.54 24.24
#